data_a6479ab8da9b0463701e6d680fee7118
#
_entry.id   a6479ab8da9b0463701e6d680fee7118
#
_cell.length_a   1.000
_cell.length_b   1.000
_cell.length_c   1.000
_cell.angle_alpha   90.00
_cell.angle_beta   90.00
_cell.angle_gamma   90.00
#
_symmetry.space_group_name_H-M   'P 1'
#
loop_
_entity.id
_entity.type
_entity.pdbx_description
1 polymer ?
#
loop_
_entity_poly.entity_id
_entity_poly.type
_entity_poly.pdbx_seq_one_letter_code
_entity_poly.pdbx_strand_id
1 'polypeptide(L)'
;MAKKKQQEEVVVEEVAVATPKPTAIKPVKKDDWEVRDRTYILTQGKEPLTFTIPAKHTRRHALLWYDSGANEQRELRYATNMSSPFVDEQKGEVTLGHITFRDGTLNVPKENIALQKLLSLYHPMNGLRYKEHIPQQIADDEIETIEWEIEALNAARNMDIDLAEAIVRVEYGSKVNKMSSKELKRDLLLLAKQNPKLFLSLAADENVQLRNFAINAVEAQIIRISPDNRSVHWTSNDRKLLNVPFDENPYSAIAAWLSLIHI
;
A
#
# COMPACT_ATOMS: atom_id res chain seq x y z
N MET A 1 -8.16 3.87 59.44
CA MET A 1 -7.55 4.82 58.48
C MET A 1 -6.72 4.04 57.47
N ALA A 2 -7.27 3.73 56.31
CA ALA A 2 -6.61 2.97 55.25
C ALA A 2 -6.38 3.92 54.05
N LYS A 3 -5.12 4.20 53.74
CA LYS A 3 -4.72 4.99 52.57
C LYS A 3 -4.79 4.11 51.30
N LYS A 4 -5.71 4.43 50.41
CA LYS A 4 -5.75 3.94 49.03
C LYS A 4 -4.57 4.53 48.25
N LYS A 5 -3.68 3.68 47.76
CA LYS A 5 -2.73 4.00 46.71
C LYS A 5 -3.44 3.88 45.37
N GLN A 6 -3.55 4.97 44.64
CA GLN A 6 -3.87 4.97 43.21
C GLN A 6 -2.59 4.61 42.48
N GLN A 7 -2.64 3.53 41.68
CA GLN A 7 -1.66 3.22 40.65
C GLN A 7 -2.09 3.97 39.39
N GLU A 8 -1.23 4.86 38.92
CA GLU A 8 -1.32 5.45 37.59
C GLU A 8 -0.85 4.39 36.59
N GLU A 9 -1.76 3.98 35.74
CA GLU A 9 -1.51 3.12 34.59
C GLU A 9 -0.98 3.99 33.45
N VAL A 10 0.30 3.83 33.16
CA VAL A 10 0.93 4.49 32.00
C VAL A 10 0.51 3.72 30.76
N VAL A 11 -0.41 4.28 30.00
CA VAL A 11 -0.78 3.78 28.67
C VAL A 11 0.34 4.15 27.71
N VAL A 12 1.13 3.16 27.34
CA VAL A 12 2.12 3.26 26.25
C VAL A 12 1.34 3.13 24.94
N GLU A 13 1.13 4.23 24.28
CA GLU A 13 0.52 4.29 22.94
C GLU A 13 1.54 3.77 21.91
N GLU A 14 1.31 2.53 21.48
CA GLU A 14 2.11 1.83 20.48
C GLU A 14 1.85 2.47 19.12
N VAL A 15 2.80 3.23 18.60
CA VAL A 15 2.75 3.82 17.26
C VAL A 15 2.78 2.68 16.25
N ALA A 16 1.62 2.31 15.77
CA ALA A 16 1.45 1.33 14.71
C ALA A 16 2.07 1.86 13.41
N VAL A 17 3.23 1.34 13.05
CA VAL A 17 3.84 1.49 11.73
C VAL A 17 2.87 0.90 10.72
N ALA A 18 2.26 1.75 9.91
CA ALA A 18 1.34 1.36 8.85
C ALA A 18 2.10 0.55 7.79
N THR A 19 2.00 -0.77 7.89
CA THR A 19 2.41 -1.67 6.80
C THR A 19 1.55 -1.37 5.58
N PRO A 20 2.12 -1.26 4.36
CA PRO A 20 1.37 -1.02 3.14
C PRO A 20 0.36 -2.16 2.96
N LYS A 21 -0.92 -1.83 2.95
CA LYS A 21 -1.99 -2.79 2.65
C LYS A 21 -1.74 -3.38 1.27
N PRO A 22 -1.73 -4.72 1.11
CA PRO A 22 -1.64 -5.34 -0.21
C PRO A 22 -2.78 -4.80 -1.07
N THR A 23 -2.44 -4.36 -2.27
CA THR A 23 -3.40 -3.84 -3.27
C THR A 23 -4.46 -4.92 -3.48
N ALA A 24 -5.66 -4.68 -3.01
CA ALA A 24 -6.76 -5.63 -3.14
C ALA A 24 -7.09 -5.77 -4.63
N ILE A 25 -6.82 -6.94 -5.20
CA ILE A 25 -7.28 -7.32 -6.54
C ILE A 25 -8.80 -7.13 -6.52
N LYS A 26 -9.31 -6.24 -7.41
CA LYS A 26 -10.75 -6.00 -7.51
C LYS A 26 -11.44 -7.33 -7.78
N PRO A 27 -12.39 -7.79 -6.95
CA PRO A 27 -13.10 -9.03 -7.20
C PRO A 27 -13.83 -8.91 -8.54
N VAL A 28 -13.63 -9.90 -9.41
CA VAL A 28 -14.36 -10.00 -10.69
C VAL A 28 -15.85 -9.97 -10.38
N LYS A 29 -16.58 -9.00 -10.94
CA LYS A 29 -18.05 -8.95 -10.78
C LYS A 29 -18.64 -10.22 -11.37
N LYS A 30 -19.63 -10.82 -10.68
CA LYS A 30 -20.30 -12.05 -11.11
C LYS A 30 -20.82 -12.00 -12.55
N ASP A 31 -21.18 -10.81 -13.00
CA ASP A 31 -21.82 -10.57 -14.31
C ASP A 31 -20.83 -10.63 -15.50
N ASP A 32 -19.52 -10.46 -15.23
CA ASP A 32 -18.48 -10.47 -16.27
C ASP A 32 -17.69 -11.79 -16.32
N TRP A 33 -18.15 -12.83 -15.60
CA TRP A 33 -17.43 -14.09 -15.55
C TRP A 33 -17.74 -15.00 -16.75
N GLU A 34 -16.72 -15.29 -17.56
CA GLU A 34 -16.81 -16.12 -18.76
C GLU A 34 -16.19 -17.49 -18.55
N VAL A 35 -16.72 -18.51 -19.23
CA VAL A 35 -16.18 -19.87 -19.27
C VAL A 35 -15.02 -19.93 -20.26
N ARG A 36 -13.79 -20.09 -19.75
CA ARG A 36 -12.57 -20.22 -20.54
C ARG A 36 -11.57 -21.13 -19.83
N ASP A 37 -10.54 -21.56 -20.51
CA ASP A 37 -9.42 -22.24 -19.84
C ASP A 37 -8.70 -21.23 -18.93
N ARG A 38 -8.47 -21.63 -17.68
CA ARG A 38 -7.85 -20.74 -16.68
C ARG A 38 -6.63 -21.40 -16.05
N THR A 39 -5.62 -20.60 -15.84
CA THR A 39 -4.42 -20.99 -15.11
C THR A 39 -4.33 -20.16 -13.84
N TYR A 40 -4.13 -20.83 -12.72
CA TYR A 40 -3.90 -20.18 -11.43
C TYR A 40 -2.46 -20.42 -11.00
N ILE A 41 -1.85 -19.38 -10.42
CA ILE A 41 -0.46 -19.40 -9.92
C ILE A 41 -0.42 -19.05 -8.45
N LEU A 42 0.52 -19.65 -7.72
CA LEU A 42 0.78 -19.29 -6.33
C LEU A 42 1.44 -17.90 -6.25
N THR A 43 1.07 -17.11 -5.22
CA THR A 43 1.55 -15.73 -5.04
C THR A 43 2.82 -15.65 -4.18
N GLN A 44 3.22 -16.73 -3.52
CA GLN A 44 4.40 -16.73 -2.63
C GLN A 44 5.62 -17.28 -3.35
N GLY A 45 6.72 -16.51 -3.31
CA GLY A 45 7.93 -16.65 -4.13
C GLY A 45 8.82 -17.88 -3.93
N LYS A 46 8.40 -18.92 -3.18
CA LYS A 46 8.99 -20.25 -3.19
C LYS A 46 7.87 -21.24 -3.45
N GLU A 47 7.81 -21.71 -4.68
CA GLU A 47 6.79 -22.61 -5.14
C GLU A 47 7.10 -24.03 -4.65
N PRO A 48 6.27 -24.61 -3.77
CA PRO A 48 6.43 -26.00 -3.39
C PRO A 48 6.06 -26.90 -4.57
N LEU A 49 6.73 -28.06 -4.69
CA LEU A 49 6.46 -29.05 -5.73
C LEU A 49 4.97 -29.43 -5.78
N THR A 50 4.34 -29.47 -4.62
CA THR A 50 2.91 -29.75 -4.50
C THR A 50 2.32 -28.93 -3.37
N PHE A 51 1.26 -28.16 -3.66
CA PHE A 51 0.53 -27.36 -2.68
C PHE A 51 -0.98 -27.60 -2.82
N THR A 52 -1.64 -28.01 -1.74
CA THR A 52 -3.07 -28.30 -1.73
C THR A 52 -3.81 -27.24 -0.91
N ILE A 53 -4.88 -26.69 -1.48
CA ILE A 53 -5.78 -25.76 -0.78
C ILE A 53 -7.08 -26.49 -0.37
N PRO A 54 -7.83 -25.95 0.64
CA PRO A 54 -9.07 -26.55 1.08
C PRO A 54 -10.09 -26.66 -0.05
N ALA A 55 -10.61 -27.87 -0.27
CA ALA A 55 -11.63 -28.14 -1.28
C ALA A 55 -13.05 -28.24 -0.69
N LYS A 56 -13.18 -28.26 0.64
CA LYS A 56 -14.45 -28.29 1.37
C LYS A 56 -14.34 -27.55 2.70
N HIS A 57 -15.48 -27.14 3.23
CA HIS A 57 -15.54 -26.57 4.56
C HIS A 57 -15.14 -27.57 5.63
N THR A 58 -14.34 -27.13 6.60
CA THR A 58 -13.97 -27.87 7.80
C THR A 58 -13.82 -26.89 8.98
N ARG A 59 -13.84 -27.41 10.22
CA ARG A 59 -13.61 -26.56 11.41
C ARG A 59 -12.27 -25.82 11.39
N ARG A 60 -11.22 -26.39 10.76
CA ARG A 60 -9.89 -25.76 10.65
C ARG A 60 -9.78 -24.77 9.49
N HIS A 61 -10.49 -25.06 8.40
CA HIS A 61 -10.44 -24.29 7.17
C HIS A 61 -11.87 -23.95 6.75
N ALA A 62 -12.27 -22.73 7.11
CA ALA A 62 -13.58 -22.23 6.74
C ALA A 62 -13.65 -22.00 5.22
N LEU A 63 -14.54 -22.70 4.54
CA LEU A 63 -14.83 -22.49 3.14
C LEU A 63 -16.29 -22.12 3.00
N LEU A 64 -16.58 -20.85 3.33
CA LEU A 64 -17.90 -20.27 3.42
C LEU A 64 -17.96 -19.00 2.57
N TRP A 65 -19.10 -18.79 1.96
CA TRP A 65 -19.41 -17.60 1.18
C TRP A 65 -20.65 -16.91 1.73
N TYR A 66 -20.54 -15.60 1.97
CA TYR A 66 -21.69 -14.80 2.35
C TYR A 66 -22.37 -14.26 1.10
N ASP A 67 -23.61 -14.73 0.84
CA ASP A 67 -24.43 -14.24 -0.25
C ASP A 67 -25.23 -13.00 0.22
N SER A 68 -24.79 -11.83 -0.23
CA SER A 68 -25.43 -10.57 0.14
C SER A 68 -26.85 -10.42 -0.46
N GLY A 69 -27.16 -11.14 -1.52
CA GLY A 69 -28.51 -11.12 -2.15
C GLY A 69 -29.53 -11.92 -1.35
N ALA A 70 -29.12 -13.08 -0.82
CA ALA A 70 -29.95 -13.93 0.01
C ALA A 70 -29.80 -13.63 1.52
N ASN A 71 -28.80 -12.84 1.91
CA ASN A 71 -28.41 -12.55 3.29
C ASN A 71 -28.11 -13.82 4.11
N GLU A 72 -27.52 -14.81 3.44
CA GLU A 72 -27.23 -16.12 4.01
C GLU A 72 -25.78 -16.51 3.79
N GLN A 73 -25.24 -17.31 4.73
CA GLN A 73 -23.92 -17.87 4.63
C GLN A 73 -24.01 -19.27 4.02
N ARG A 74 -23.39 -19.45 2.83
CA ARG A 74 -23.43 -20.69 2.07
C ARG A 74 -22.13 -21.45 2.19
N GLU A 75 -22.21 -22.77 2.33
CA GLU A 75 -21.05 -23.65 2.37
C GLU A 75 -20.57 -23.99 0.96
N LEU A 76 -19.25 -23.95 0.76
CA LEU A 76 -18.59 -24.27 -0.50
C LEU A 76 -17.91 -25.64 -0.43
N ARG A 77 -18.00 -26.39 -1.55
CA ARG A 77 -17.37 -27.69 -1.70
C ARG A 77 -17.04 -27.96 -3.17
N TYR A 78 -15.82 -28.38 -3.44
CA TYR A 78 -15.45 -28.84 -4.77
C TYR A 78 -15.80 -30.31 -4.95
N ALA A 79 -16.66 -30.60 -5.94
CA ALA A 79 -16.99 -31.92 -6.40
C ALA A 79 -16.72 -32.03 -7.90
N THR A 80 -16.10 -33.11 -8.32
CA THR A 80 -15.69 -33.33 -9.72
C THR A 80 -16.86 -33.60 -10.65
N ASN A 81 -17.95 -34.15 -10.11
CA ASN A 81 -19.16 -34.51 -10.84
C ASN A 81 -20.32 -33.50 -10.72
N MET A 82 -20.05 -32.30 -10.17
CA MET A 82 -21.06 -31.25 -9.99
C MET A 82 -20.68 -29.99 -10.73
N SER A 83 -21.67 -29.23 -11.20
CA SER A 83 -21.47 -27.96 -11.91
C SER A 83 -21.45 -26.73 -11.00
N SER A 84 -21.96 -26.86 -9.77
CA SER A 84 -21.97 -25.79 -8.77
C SER A 84 -21.02 -26.08 -7.63
N PRO A 85 -20.32 -25.05 -7.10
CA PRO A 85 -19.49 -25.16 -5.91
C PRO A 85 -20.26 -25.07 -4.58
N PHE A 86 -21.55 -24.75 -4.61
CA PHE A 86 -22.38 -24.63 -3.42
C PHE A 86 -22.97 -25.96 -2.98
N VAL A 87 -22.84 -26.29 -1.69
CA VAL A 87 -23.31 -27.56 -1.12
C VAL A 87 -24.82 -27.75 -1.24
N ASP A 88 -25.59 -26.69 -1.06
CA ASP A 88 -27.05 -26.66 -1.16
C ASP A 88 -27.58 -26.94 -2.58
N GLU A 89 -26.77 -26.68 -3.59
CA GLU A 89 -27.10 -26.96 -5.01
C GLU A 89 -26.65 -28.36 -5.47
N GLN A 90 -25.80 -29.04 -4.71
CA GLN A 90 -25.26 -30.33 -5.05
C GLN A 90 -26.24 -31.47 -4.63
N LYS A 91 -26.89 -32.09 -5.58
CA LYS A 91 -27.88 -33.18 -5.34
C LYS A 91 -27.31 -34.52 -5.79
N GLY A 92 -27.62 -35.60 -5.03
CA GLY A 92 -27.20 -36.96 -5.36
C GLY A 92 -25.83 -37.33 -4.80
N GLU A 93 -25.20 -38.34 -5.42
CA GLU A 93 -23.86 -38.79 -5.04
C GLU A 93 -22.82 -37.74 -5.44
N VAL A 94 -22.00 -37.35 -4.48
CA VAL A 94 -20.99 -36.29 -4.65
C VAL A 94 -19.59 -36.91 -4.58
N THR A 95 -18.83 -36.79 -5.66
CA THR A 95 -17.42 -37.20 -5.70
C THR A 95 -16.54 -36.03 -5.36
N LEU A 96 -15.91 -36.05 -4.16
CA LEU A 96 -15.04 -34.96 -3.69
C LEU A 96 -13.78 -34.89 -4.55
N GLY A 97 -13.45 -33.68 -4.96
CA GLY A 97 -12.21 -33.35 -5.64
C GLY A 97 -11.15 -32.76 -4.71
N HIS A 98 -9.91 -32.82 -5.17
CA HIS A 98 -8.79 -32.12 -4.53
C HIS A 98 -8.35 -30.94 -5.38
N ILE A 99 -7.92 -29.86 -4.74
CA ILE A 99 -7.40 -28.67 -5.43
C ILE A 99 -5.91 -28.60 -5.13
N THR A 100 -5.10 -29.05 -6.09
CA THR A 100 -3.66 -29.22 -5.90
C THR A 100 -2.89 -28.47 -6.98
N PHE A 101 -2.06 -27.54 -6.58
CA PHE A 101 -1.09 -26.86 -7.43
C PHE A 101 0.14 -27.74 -7.56
N ARG A 102 0.69 -27.85 -8.76
CA ARG A 102 1.95 -28.54 -9.06
C ARG A 102 2.92 -27.54 -9.64
N ASP A 103 4.13 -27.50 -9.13
CA ASP A 103 5.17 -26.54 -9.52
C ASP A 103 4.63 -25.09 -9.57
N GLY A 104 3.85 -24.73 -8.52
CA GLY A 104 3.26 -23.41 -8.38
C GLY A 104 2.06 -23.12 -9.27
N THR A 105 1.64 -24.03 -10.15
CA THR A 105 0.56 -23.78 -11.11
C THR A 105 -0.60 -24.76 -10.99
N LEU A 106 -1.78 -24.33 -11.39
CA LEU A 106 -2.98 -25.17 -11.52
C LEU A 106 -3.73 -24.76 -12.79
N ASN A 107 -3.75 -25.66 -13.77
CA ASN A 107 -4.52 -25.49 -15.00
C ASN A 107 -5.91 -26.10 -14.84
N VAL A 108 -6.94 -25.29 -15.08
CA VAL A 108 -8.34 -25.70 -14.97
C VAL A 108 -9.01 -25.51 -16.34
N PRO A 109 -9.32 -26.61 -17.03
CA PRO A 109 -9.98 -26.55 -18.34
C PRO A 109 -11.41 -26.02 -18.19
N LYS A 110 -11.96 -25.48 -19.29
CA LYS A 110 -13.31 -24.89 -19.37
C LYS A 110 -14.44 -25.82 -18.96
N GLU A 111 -14.24 -27.16 -19.08
CA GLU A 111 -15.21 -28.15 -18.66
C GLU A 111 -15.45 -28.17 -17.14
N ASN A 112 -14.44 -27.83 -16.35
CA ASN A 112 -14.51 -27.83 -14.89
C ASN A 112 -15.08 -26.49 -14.33
N ILE A 113 -16.30 -26.18 -14.72
CA ILE A 113 -16.99 -24.91 -14.37
C ILE A 113 -17.08 -24.71 -12.86
N ALA A 114 -17.41 -25.78 -12.10
CA ALA A 114 -17.52 -25.69 -10.63
C ALA A 114 -16.21 -25.27 -9.99
N LEU A 115 -15.08 -25.85 -10.43
CA LEU A 115 -13.76 -25.51 -9.91
C LEU A 115 -13.35 -24.07 -10.30
N GLN A 116 -13.62 -23.68 -11.55
CA GLN A 116 -13.33 -22.32 -12.01
C GLN A 116 -14.12 -21.28 -11.23
N LYS A 117 -15.43 -21.46 -11.05
CA LYS A 117 -16.27 -20.56 -10.25
C LYS A 117 -15.79 -20.50 -8.80
N LEU A 118 -15.47 -21.67 -8.21
CA LEU A 118 -14.94 -21.72 -6.86
C LEU A 118 -13.67 -20.90 -6.73
N LEU A 119 -12.69 -21.10 -7.59
CA LEU A 119 -11.37 -20.46 -7.51
C LEU A 119 -11.41 -18.98 -7.87
N SER A 120 -12.19 -18.58 -8.88
CA SER A 120 -12.22 -17.18 -9.34
C SER A 120 -13.08 -16.28 -8.46
N LEU A 121 -14.26 -16.77 -7.99
CA LEU A 121 -15.29 -15.93 -7.40
C LEU A 121 -15.46 -16.10 -5.89
N TYR A 122 -15.27 -17.32 -5.38
CA TYR A 122 -15.77 -17.65 -4.03
C TYR A 122 -14.70 -18.06 -3.03
N HIS A 123 -13.55 -18.59 -3.48
CA HIS A 123 -12.56 -19.14 -2.58
C HIS A 123 -11.83 -18.05 -1.79
N PRO A 124 -11.79 -18.10 -0.45
CA PRO A 124 -11.21 -17.03 0.39
C PRO A 124 -9.70 -16.86 0.24
N MET A 125 -8.99 -17.84 -0.34
CA MET A 125 -7.55 -17.75 -0.58
C MET A 125 -7.20 -17.09 -1.92
N ASN A 126 -8.19 -16.72 -2.74
CA ASN A 126 -7.97 -15.98 -3.98
C ASN A 126 -7.39 -14.60 -3.65
N GLY A 127 -6.32 -14.21 -4.34
CA GLY A 127 -5.58 -12.98 -4.06
C GLY A 127 -4.59 -13.06 -2.88
N LEU A 128 -4.73 -14.06 -1.98
CA LEU A 128 -3.84 -14.25 -0.82
C LEU A 128 -2.77 -15.32 -1.07
N ARG A 129 -3.19 -16.50 -1.51
CA ARG A 129 -2.30 -17.66 -1.73
C ARG A 129 -2.09 -17.96 -3.20
N TYR A 130 -3.06 -17.69 -4.03
CA TYR A 130 -2.99 -17.86 -5.46
C TYR A 130 -3.74 -16.72 -6.17
N LYS A 131 -3.45 -16.53 -7.44
CA LYS A 131 -4.15 -15.60 -8.34
C LYS A 131 -4.34 -16.24 -9.71
N GLU A 132 -5.34 -15.79 -10.46
CA GLU A 132 -5.48 -16.18 -11.86
C GLU A 132 -4.33 -15.55 -12.68
N HIS A 133 -3.73 -16.35 -13.55
CA HIS A 133 -2.71 -15.88 -14.47
C HIS A 133 -3.38 -15.35 -15.73
N ILE A 134 -3.49 -14.04 -15.83
CA ILE A 134 -4.04 -13.35 -17.00
C ILE A 134 -2.89 -12.56 -17.64
N PRO A 135 -2.29 -13.08 -18.74
CA PRO A 135 -1.10 -12.43 -19.33
C PRO A 135 -1.33 -10.98 -19.74
N GLN A 136 -2.53 -10.63 -20.19
CA GLN A 136 -2.88 -9.26 -20.56
C GLN A 136 -2.85 -8.32 -19.35
N GLN A 137 -3.47 -8.70 -18.23
CA GLN A 137 -3.44 -7.88 -17.02
C GLN A 137 -2.03 -7.71 -16.46
N ILE A 138 -1.21 -8.76 -16.55
CA ILE A 138 0.20 -8.67 -16.12
C ILE A 138 0.95 -7.68 -17.01
N ALA A 139 0.74 -7.76 -18.32
CA ALA A 139 1.36 -6.81 -19.27
C ALA A 139 0.87 -5.38 -19.04
N ASP A 140 -0.42 -5.18 -18.77
CA ASP A 140 -0.99 -3.86 -18.48
C ASP A 140 -0.42 -3.28 -17.17
N ASP A 141 -0.32 -4.10 -16.11
CA ASP A 141 0.27 -3.70 -14.83
C ASP A 141 1.78 -3.38 -14.97
N GLU A 142 2.51 -4.15 -15.79
CA GLU A 142 3.92 -3.89 -16.08
C GLU A 142 4.10 -2.60 -16.89
N ILE A 143 3.26 -2.36 -17.89
CA ILE A 143 3.25 -1.12 -18.68
C ILE A 143 2.98 0.08 -17.78
N GLU A 144 1.94 0.01 -16.93
CA GLU A 144 1.62 1.05 -15.97
C GLU A 144 2.82 1.37 -15.05
N THR A 145 3.51 0.33 -14.57
CA THR A 145 4.70 0.51 -13.73
C THR A 145 5.84 1.22 -14.49
N ILE A 146 6.10 0.83 -15.75
CA ILE A 146 7.10 1.46 -16.59
C ILE A 146 6.73 2.93 -16.90
N GLU A 147 5.44 3.20 -17.14
CA GLU A 147 4.96 4.57 -17.38
C GLU A 147 5.20 5.46 -16.15
N TRP A 148 4.92 4.97 -14.95
CA TRP A 148 5.24 5.67 -13.70
C TRP A 148 6.75 5.94 -13.54
N GLU A 149 7.59 4.96 -13.89
CA GLU A 149 9.05 5.13 -13.85
C GLU A 149 9.53 6.21 -14.84
N ILE A 150 9.00 6.19 -16.06
CA ILE A 150 9.36 7.18 -17.09
C ILE A 150 8.90 8.58 -16.66
N GLU A 151 7.68 8.72 -16.17
CA GLU A 151 7.15 10.00 -15.71
C GLU A 151 7.99 10.56 -14.54
N ALA A 152 8.28 9.72 -13.54
CA ALA A 152 9.11 10.10 -12.40
C ALA A 152 10.53 10.52 -12.81
N LEU A 153 11.17 9.78 -13.71
CA LEU A 153 12.51 10.11 -14.20
C LEU A 153 12.53 11.40 -15.04
N ASN A 154 11.49 11.63 -15.85
CA ASN A 154 11.36 12.87 -16.61
C ASN A 154 11.12 14.07 -15.70
N ALA A 155 10.26 13.93 -14.70
CA ALA A 155 10.03 14.95 -13.67
C ALA A 155 11.34 15.26 -12.92
N ALA A 156 12.07 14.24 -12.44
CA ALA A 156 13.34 14.41 -11.73
C ALA A 156 14.44 15.06 -12.60
N ARG A 157 14.44 14.78 -13.91
CA ARG A 157 15.41 15.37 -14.84
C ARG A 157 15.21 16.86 -15.04
N ASN A 158 13.94 17.28 -15.13
CA ASN A 158 13.54 18.66 -15.44
C ASN A 158 13.31 19.52 -14.20
N MET A 159 13.41 18.93 -13.01
CA MET A 159 13.15 19.56 -11.73
C MET A 159 14.22 20.59 -11.39
N ASP A 160 13.80 21.70 -10.79
CA ASP A 160 14.68 22.71 -10.25
C ASP A 160 15.47 22.19 -9.03
N ILE A 161 16.64 22.79 -8.78
CA ILE A 161 17.57 22.35 -7.73
C ILE A 161 16.94 22.51 -6.36
N ASP A 162 16.19 23.59 -6.10
CA ASP A 162 15.58 23.87 -4.81
C ASP A 162 14.50 22.85 -4.46
N LEU A 163 13.67 22.45 -5.46
CA LEU A 163 12.67 21.42 -5.29
C LEU A 163 13.32 20.03 -5.17
N ALA A 164 14.38 19.77 -5.94
CA ALA A 164 15.17 18.55 -5.83
C ALA A 164 15.75 18.38 -4.43
N GLU A 165 16.30 19.46 -3.86
CA GLU A 165 16.79 19.49 -2.48
C GLU A 165 15.68 19.20 -1.48
N ALA A 166 14.50 19.80 -1.65
CA ALA A 166 13.34 19.59 -0.80
C ALA A 166 12.93 18.11 -0.73
N ILE A 167 12.82 17.44 -1.89
CA ILE A 167 12.41 16.05 -1.99
C ILE A 167 13.48 15.14 -1.40
N VAL A 168 14.76 15.33 -1.76
CA VAL A 168 15.86 14.51 -1.26
C VAL A 168 16.01 14.70 0.26
N ARG A 169 15.71 15.89 0.81
CA ARG A 169 15.72 16.16 2.24
C ARG A 169 14.66 15.40 3.03
N VAL A 170 13.52 15.10 2.42
CA VAL A 170 12.49 14.25 3.05
C VAL A 170 13.03 12.85 3.36
N GLU A 171 13.85 12.29 2.46
CA GLU A 171 14.42 10.95 2.60
C GLU A 171 15.74 10.93 3.42
N TYR A 172 16.65 11.86 3.13
CA TYR A 172 18.01 11.85 3.68
C TYR A 172 18.23 12.86 4.82
N GLY A 173 17.23 13.71 5.10
CA GLY A 173 17.29 14.71 6.17
C GLY A 173 18.41 15.74 5.98
N SER A 174 19.07 16.14 7.06
CA SER A 174 20.12 17.18 7.08
C SER A 174 21.42 16.82 6.34
N LYS A 175 21.57 15.58 5.88
CA LYS A 175 22.74 15.16 5.08
C LYS A 175 22.82 15.89 3.75
N VAL A 176 21.70 16.36 3.24
CA VAL A 176 21.56 17.09 1.96
C VAL A 176 22.43 18.34 1.94
N ASN A 177 22.59 19.04 3.05
CA ASN A 177 23.38 20.26 3.15
C ASN A 177 24.88 20.08 2.78
N LYS A 178 25.38 18.84 2.82
CA LYS A 178 26.77 18.50 2.50
C LYS A 178 26.93 17.93 1.09
N MET A 179 25.82 17.74 0.37
CA MET A 179 25.83 17.16 -0.96
C MET A 179 26.15 18.20 -2.02
N SER A 180 26.92 17.80 -3.02
CA SER A 180 27.10 18.61 -4.22
C SER A 180 25.85 18.51 -5.11
N SER A 181 25.62 19.51 -5.98
CA SER A 181 24.48 19.50 -6.92
C SER A 181 24.43 18.24 -7.81
N LYS A 182 25.59 17.63 -8.10
CA LYS A 182 25.67 16.39 -8.86
C LYS A 182 25.22 15.17 -8.04
N GLU A 183 25.60 15.11 -6.77
CA GLU A 183 25.18 14.06 -5.84
C GLU A 183 23.67 14.16 -5.59
N LEU A 184 23.18 15.36 -5.35
CA LEU A 184 21.76 15.62 -5.17
C LEU A 184 20.95 15.17 -6.39
N LYS A 185 21.39 15.49 -7.60
CA LYS A 185 20.74 15.05 -8.84
C LYS A 185 20.79 13.53 -9.03
N ARG A 186 21.90 12.89 -8.66
CA ARG A 186 22.02 11.43 -8.69
C ARG A 186 21.03 10.78 -7.74
N ASP A 187 20.97 11.26 -6.50
CA ASP A 187 20.14 10.66 -5.45
C ASP A 187 18.64 10.91 -5.72
N LEU A 188 18.30 12.06 -6.28
CA LEU A 188 16.96 12.35 -6.80
C LEU A 188 16.52 11.34 -7.89
N LEU A 189 17.39 11.08 -8.88
CA LEU A 189 17.11 10.13 -9.94
C LEU A 189 17.02 8.69 -9.42
N LEU A 190 17.83 8.34 -8.40
CA LEU A 190 17.74 7.03 -7.75
C LEU A 190 16.41 6.87 -7.00
N LEU A 191 15.96 7.90 -6.27
CA LEU A 191 14.66 7.91 -5.59
C LEU A 191 13.51 7.78 -6.58
N ALA A 192 13.53 8.54 -7.67
CA ALA A 192 12.53 8.48 -8.74
C ALA A 192 12.45 7.08 -9.38
N LYS A 193 13.60 6.39 -9.53
CA LYS A 193 13.64 5.02 -10.07
C LYS A 193 13.16 3.97 -9.08
N GLN A 194 13.54 4.09 -7.79
CA GLN A 194 13.21 3.08 -6.78
C GLN A 194 11.74 3.14 -6.36
N ASN A 195 11.20 4.35 -6.22
CA ASN A 195 9.84 4.58 -5.75
C ASN A 195 9.14 5.67 -6.57
N PRO A 196 8.77 5.39 -7.84
CA PRO A 196 8.24 6.42 -8.73
C PRO A 196 6.93 7.05 -8.22
N LYS A 197 6.02 6.26 -7.67
CA LYS A 197 4.75 6.76 -7.10
C LYS A 197 4.96 7.69 -5.92
N LEU A 198 5.84 7.33 -4.98
CA LEU A 198 6.21 8.19 -3.85
C LEU A 198 6.87 9.48 -4.33
N PHE A 199 7.81 9.36 -5.28
CA PHE A 199 8.50 10.52 -5.83
C PHE A 199 7.52 11.53 -6.46
N LEU A 200 6.60 11.06 -7.30
CA LEU A 200 5.60 11.92 -7.94
C LEU A 200 4.66 12.58 -6.92
N SER A 201 4.27 11.85 -5.87
CA SER A 201 3.46 12.42 -4.80
C SER A 201 4.19 13.52 -4.03
N LEU A 202 5.48 13.35 -3.76
CA LEU A 202 6.32 14.37 -3.11
C LEU A 202 6.57 15.58 -4.02
N ALA A 203 6.73 15.34 -5.33
CA ALA A 203 6.94 16.40 -6.32
C ALA A 203 5.69 17.29 -6.50
N ALA A 204 4.51 16.72 -6.31
CA ALA A 204 3.22 17.42 -6.38
C ALA A 204 2.82 18.09 -5.04
N ASP A 205 3.51 17.79 -3.93
CA ASP A 205 3.17 18.31 -2.62
C ASP A 205 3.82 19.70 -2.37
N GLU A 206 3.02 20.74 -2.42
CA GLU A 206 3.45 22.13 -2.12
C GLU A 206 4.04 22.27 -0.71
N ASN A 207 3.60 21.46 0.25
CA ASN A 207 4.14 21.50 1.62
C ASN A 207 5.61 21.10 1.68
N VAL A 208 6.07 20.23 0.78
CA VAL A 208 7.49 19.83 0.70
C VAL A 208 8.36 21.03 0.36
N GLN A 209 7.94 21.85 -0.60
CA GLN A 209 8.64 23.07 -1.00
C GLN A 209 8.67 24.12 0.14
N LEU A 210 7.51 24.35 0.76
CA LEU A 210 7.39 25.32 1.85
C LEU A 210 8.20 24.91 3.08
N ARG A 211 8.27 23.63 3.39
CA ARG A 211 9.12 23.10 4.47
C ARG A 211 10.60 23.29 4.16
N ASN A 212 11.04 23.03 2.93
CA ASN A 212 12.43 23.25 2.54
C ASN A 212 12.79 24.73 2.64
N PHE A 213 11.91 25.63 2.18
CA PHE A 213 12.10 27.06 2.31
C PHE A 213 12.23 27.47 3.79
N ALA A 214 11.40 26.92 4.68
CA ALA A 214 11.48 27.18 6.12
C ALA A 214 12.82 26.72 6.73
N ILE A 215 13.33 25.55 6.31
CA ILE A 215 14.62 25.03 6.76
C ILE A 215 15.76 25.95 6.28
N ASN A 216 15.77 26.30 5.00
CA ASN A 216 16.77 27.18 4.41
C ASN A 216 16.78 28.58 5.08
N ALA A 217 15.60 29.11 5.44
CA ALA A 217 15.50 30.38 6.16
C ALA A 217 16.09 30.32 7.59
N VAL A 218 15.96 29.16 8.26
CA VAL A 218 16.61 28.93 9.58
C VAL A 218 18.13 28.81 9.42
N GLU A 219 18.59 28.04 8.42
CA GLU A 219 20.01 27.83 8.13
C GLU A 219 20.72 29.13 7.71
N ALA A 220 20.04 29.96 6.92
CA ALA A 220 20.51 31.29 6.55
C ALA A 220 20.43 32.32 7.69
N GLN A 221 20.01 31.89 8.89
CA GLN A 221 19.84 32.74 10.08
C GLN A 221 18.92 33.95 9.86
N ILE A 222 17.95 33.84 8.95
CA ILE A 222 16.90 34.84 8.74
C ILE A 222 15.86 34.73 9.86
N ILE A 223 15.49 33.52 10.22
CA ILE A 223 14.58 33.19 11.32
C ILE A 223 15.27 32.23 12.30
N ARG A 224 14.80 32.29 13.55
CA ARG A 224 15.31 31.46 14.64
C ARG A 224 14.17 30.74 15.33
N ILE A 225 14.33 29.46 15.55
CA ILE A 225 13.41 28.65 16.37
C ILE A 225 13.88 28.72 17.81
N SER A 226 12.97 28.95 18.76
CA SER A 226 13.29 28.94 20.18
C SER A 226 13.72 27.55 20.65
N PRO A 227 14.55 27.47 21.73
CA PRO A 227 15.05 26.16 22.23
C PRO A 227 13.95 25.20 22.69
N ASP A 228 12.78 25.73 23.04
CA ASP A 228 11.59 24.94 23.42
C ASP A 228 10.73 24.50 22.22
N ASN A 229 11.14 24.84 20.98
CA ASN A 229 10.42 24.58 19.72
C ASN A 229 9.00 25.16 19.67
N ARG A 230 8.65 26.12 20.50
CA ARG A 230 7.28 26.66 20.62
C ARG A 230 7.08 28.04 19.97
N SER A 231 8.13 28.67 19.55
CA SER A 231 8.03 29.96 18.89
C SER A 231 9.13 30.16 17.86
N VAL A 232 8.80 30.94 16.84
CA VAL A 232 9.72 31.35 15.79
C VAL A 232 9.89 32.83 15.83
N HIS A 233 11.13 33.32 15.70
CA HIS A 233 11.53 34.73 15.81
C HIS A 233 12.36 35.16 14.61
N TRP A 234 12.26 36.41 14.24
CA TRP A 234 13.22 37.04 13.33
C TRP A 234 14.58 37.19 14.02
N THR A 235 15.65 36.75 13.35
CA THR A 235 17.00 36.85 13.94
C THR A 235 17.47 38.30 14.04
N SER A 236 17.02 39.18 13.15
CA SER A 236 17.45 40.58 13.07
C SER A 236 17.00 41.44 14.25
N ASN A 237 15.82 41.22 14.80
CA ASN A 237 15.19 42.07 15.82
C ASN A 237 14.54 41.32 16.97
N ASP A 238 14.71 39.99 16.99
CA ASP A 238 14.14 39.07 17.98
C ASP A 238 12.61 39.10 18.11
N ARG A 239 11.95 39.76 17.14
CA ARG A 239 10.49 39.87 17.13
C ARG A 239 9.87 38.52 16.82
N LYS A 240 8.87 38.13 17.61
CA LYS A 240 8.14 36.91 17.43
C LYS A 240 7.35 36.90 16.12
N LEU A 241 7.49 35.82 15.32
CA LEU A 241 6.84 35.61 14.05
C LEU A 241 5.54 34.79 14.22
N LEU A 242 5.64 33.62 14.85
CA LEU A 242 4.53 32.74 15.11
C LEU A 242 4.72 31.89 16.36
N ASN A 243 3.62 31.34 16.86
CA ASN A 243 3.61 30.26 17.87
C ASN A 243 3.45 28.90 17.17
N VAL A 244 4.27 27.94 17.58
CA VAL A 244 4.16 26.55 17.12
C VAL A 244 3.19 25.80 18.04
N PRO A 245 2.15 25.12 17.53
CA PRO A 245 1.29 24.26 18.30
C PRO A 245 2.07 23.16 19.02
N PHE A 246 1.53 22.61 20.11
CA PHE A 246 2.25 21.69 21.00
C PHE A 246 2.71 20.40 20.30
N ASP A 247 1.88 19.89 19.37
CA ASP A 247 2.10 18.61 18.69
C ASP A 247 2.60 18.76 17.24
N GLU A 248 3.03 19.98 16.86
CA GLU A 248 3.43 20.24 15.47
C GLU A 248 4.94 20.53 15.36
N ASN A 249 5.53 20.03 14.26
CA ASN A 249 6.92 20.33 13.93
C ASN A 249 7.06 21.82 13.55
N PRO A 250 8.05 22.56 14.09
CA PRO A 250 8.25 23.99 13.81
C PRO A 250 8.31 24.33 12.31
N TYR A 251 8.97 23.48 11.51
CA TYR A 251 9.06 23.69 10.06
C TYR A 251 7.72 23.52 9.35
N SER A 252 6.86 22.62 9.85
CA SER A 252 5.49 22.44 9.34
C SER A 252 4.62 23.65 9.68
N ALA A 253 4.73 24.16 10.90
CA ALA A 253 4.03 25.37 11.34
C ALA A 253 4.45 26.59 10.51
N ILE A 254 5.75 26.75 10.20
CA ILE A 254 6.24 27.81 9.31
C ILE A 254 5.67 27.62 7.89
N ALA A 255 5.66 26.39 7.36
CA ALA A 255 5.11 26.11 6.04
C ALA A 255 3.61 26.43 5.96
N ALA A 256 2.83 26.04 6.97
CA ALA A 256 1.41 26.39 7.07
C ALA A 256 1.19 27.91 7.17
N TRP A 257 2.01 28.61 7.93
CA TRP A 257 1.94 30.07 8.03
C TRP A 257 2.28 30.74 6.70
N LEU A 258 3.29 30.24 5.96
CA LEU A 258 3.65 30.75 4.63
C LEU A 258 2.52 30.52 3.62
N SER A 259 1.86 29.36 3.64
CA SER A 259 0.74 29.07 2.74
C SER A 259 -0.43 30.02 2.96
N LEU A 260 -0.68 30.46 4.20
CA LEU A 260 -1.73 31.43 4.55
C LEU A 260 -1.43 32.86 4.07
N ILE A 261 -0.17 33.21 3.86
CA ILE A 261 0.23 34.55 3.39
C ILE A 261 0.17 34.66 1.86
N HIS A 262 0.26 33.52 1.16
CA HIS A 262 0.19 33.47 -0.30
C HIS A 262 -1.24 33.40 -0.86
N ILE A 263 -2.25 33.35 -0.01
CA ILE A 263 -3.67 33.55 -0.38
C ILE A 263 -4.02 35.02 -0.23
#